data_c41355bfadb09ce938ab4680ab43a8c8
#
_entry.id   c41355bfadb09ce938ab4680ab43a8c8
#
_cell.length_a   1.000
_cell.length_b   1.000
_cell.length_c   1.000
_cell.angle_alpha   90.00
_cell.angle_beta   90.00
_cell.angle_gamma   90.00
#
_symmetry.space_group_name_H-M   'P 1'
#
loop_
_entity.id
_entity.type
_entity.pdbx_description
1 polymer ?
#
loop_
_entity_poly.entity_id
_entity_poly.type
_entity_poly.pdbx_seq_one_letter_code
_entity_poly.pdbx_strand_id
1 'polypeptide(L)'
;MKRKGPATKNQKYLAILLAVIMVFSVSAMFFAKSLKTDSDNDLSTQAVENKSSTIPFSQIPGKHVHHQFNSILDGLNMSPKGVMSAIYIDFQKSKGTPFETLSENRILKDFYGADVTRCYSAKYANGDMFELNQVPKQEIWVPWGLVPYHEYYILLKTNKTSDMLSVVGNPVVSGSPQSVKDVIDIIEKNKISTQDYDQILSQVEPENVIVEKVATKSNVTNIPAEQFYIDLKKLDNGSYTQTLIFLNPEPKVTKNIAALKANSNERGVTYNLTNSGNITKLKMSSDFASLNNETKLLSL
;
A
#
# COMPACT_ATOMS: atom_id res chain seq x y z
N MET A 1 -19.71 7.77 -38.96
CA MET A 1 -19.46 7.30 -37.57
C MET A 1 -18.70 5.96 -37.62
N LYS A 2 -17.39 5.93 -37.28
CA LYS A 2 -16.61 4.67 -37.20
C LYS A 2 -16.96 3.97 -35.89
N ARG A 3 -17.56 2.79 -35.95
CA ARG A 3 -17.76 1.91 -34.80
C ARG A 3 -16.38 1.47 -34.28
N LYS A 4 -16.05 1.82 -33.03
CA LYS A 4 -14.88 1.27 -32.35
C LYS A 4 -15.08 -0.24 -32.18
N GLY A 5 -14.15 -1.05 -32.71
CA GLY A 5 -14.13 -2.49 -32.53
C GLY A 5 -13.95 -2.86 -31.04
N PRO A 6 -14.30 -4.12 -30.65
CA PRO A 6 -14.14 -4.59 -29.28
C PRO A 6 -12.69 -4.50 -28.84
N ALA A 7 -12.47 -3.96 -27.64
CA ALA A 7 -11.14 -3.81 -27.07
C ALA A 7 -10.43 -5.16 -26.95
N THR A 8 -9.16 -5.23 -27.33
CA THR A 8 -8.35 -6.45 -27.23
C THR A 8 -8.17 -6.86 -25.77
N LYS A 9 -7.91 -8.15 -25.51
CA LYS A 9 -7.67 -8.67 -24.15
C LYS A 9 -6.66 -7.80 -23.37
N ASN A 10 -5.58 -7.40 -23.99
CA ASN A 10 -4.53 -6.55 -23.39
C ASN A 10 -5.02 -5.13 -23.05
N GLN A 11 -5.90 -4.54 -23.87
CA GLN A 11 -6.50 -3.23 -23.56
C GLN A 11 -7.49 -3.30 -22.38
N LYS A 12 -8.18 -4.43 -22.23
CA LYS A 12 -9.04 -4.67 -21.05
C LYS A 12 -8.21 -4.82 -19.78
N TYR A 13 -7.10 -5.57 -19.81
CA TYR A 13 -6.19 -5.70 -18.68
C TYR A 13 -5.50 -4.37 -18.31
N LEU A 14 -5.11 -3.58 -19.31
CA LEU A 14 -4.51 -2.26 -19.08
C LEU A 14 -5.53 -1.29 -18.44
N ALA A 15 -6.78 -1.32 -18.86
CA ALA A 15 -7.84 -0.50 -18.26
C ALA A 15 -8.16 -0.94 -16.81
N ILE A 16 -8.11 -2.25 -16.53
CA ILE A 16 -8.26 -2.82 -15.19
C ILE A 16 -7.09 -2.41 -14.31
N LEU A 17 -5.85 -2.53 -14.82
CA LEU A 17 -4.63 -2.10 -14.14
C LEU A 17 -4.68 -0.60 -13.82
N LEU A 18 -5.09 0.25 -14.78
CA LEU A 18 -5.24 1.69 -14.57
C LEU A 18 -6.32 2.03 -13.54
N ALA A 19 -7.43 1.31 -13.48
CA ALA A 19 -8.47 1.53 -12.47
C ALA A 19 -8.00 1.12 -11.06
N VAL A 20 -7.27 0.00 -10.97
CA VAL A 20 -6.61 -0.42 -9.72
C VAL A 20 -5.52 0.57 -9.33
N ILE A 21 -4.70 1.03 -10.27
CA ILE A 21 -3.68 2.07 -10.05
C ILE A 21 -4.33 3.40 -9.65
N MET A 22 -5.49 3.80 -10.19
CA MET A 22 -6.19 5.02 -9.75
C MET A 22 -6.71 4.89 -8.31
N VAL A 23 -7.20 3.74 -7.92
CA VAL A 23 -7.56 3.46 -6.52
C VAL A 23 -6.31 3.38 -5.63
N PHE A 24 -5.17 2.94 -6.19
CA PHE A 24 -3.90 2.72 -5.50
C PHE A 24 -2.81 3.76 -5.85
N SER A 25 -3.08 4.76 -6.68
CA SER A 25 -2.09 5.69 -7.25
C SER A 25 -1.36 6.59 -6.24
N VAL A 26 -1.68 6.49 -4.96
CA VAL A 26 -1.01 7.27 -3.92
C VAL A 26 0.46 6.84 -3.76
N SER A 27 0.74 5.54 -3.79
CA SER A 27 2.12 5.02 -3.61
C SER A 27 3.00 5.24 -4.84
N ALA A 28 2.44 5.01 -6.04
CA ALA A 28 3.19 5.17 -7.30
C ALA A 28 3.59 6.63 -7.60
N MET A 29 2.80 7.61 -7.15
CA MET A 29 3.15 9.03 -7.32
C MET A 29 4.36 9.46 -6.50
N PHE A 30 4.58 8.85 -5.33
CA PHE A 30 5.69 9.20 -4.47
C PHE A 30 7.03 8.79 -5.10
N PHE A 31 7.11 7.56 -5.60
CA PHE A 31 8.30 7.08 -6.32
C PHE A 31 8.51 7.82 -7.64
N ALA A 32 7.44 8.12 -8.39
CA ALA A 32 7.54 8.87 -9.64
C ALA A 32 7.98 10.33 -9.44
N LYS A 33 7.58 10.97 -8.32
CA LYS A 33 8.00 12.33 -7.98
C LYS A 33 9.45 12.38 -7.48
N SER A 34 9.92 11.30 -6.83
CA SER A 34 11.31 11.15 -6.39
C SER A 34 12.28 10.86 -7.53
N LEU A 35 11.77 10.41 -8.69
CA LEU A 35 12.55 10.03 -9.87
C LEU A 35 12.45 11.02 -11.04
N LYS A 36 11.54 12.00 -11.01
CA LYS A 36 11.57 13.14 -11.92
C LYS A 36 12.60 14.15 -11.43
N THR A 37 13.87 13.79 -11.56
CA THR A 37 14.95 14.74 -11.52
C THR A 37 15.39 14.98 -12.95
N ASP A 38 15.31 16.24 -13.35
CA ASP A 38 15.65 16.80 -14.64
C ASP A 38 16.83 16.12 -15.33
N SER A 39 16.54 15.49 -16.47
CA SER A 39 17.54 15.19 -17.49
C SER A 39 17.74 16.44 -18.34
N ASP A 40 18.42 17.43 -17.78
CA ASP A 40 19.07 18.46 -18.59
C ASP A 40 20.10 19.17 -17.72
N ASN A 41 21.31 18.63 -17.69
CA ASN A 41 22.53 19.42 -17.63
C ASN A 41 23.73 18.53 -17.97
N ASP A 42 24.19 18.71 -19.19
CA ASP A 42 25.49 18.35 -19.69
C ASP A 42 26.59 18.83 -18.72
N LEU A 43 27.23 17.90 -18.04
CA LEU A 43 28.54 18.11 -17.46
C LEU A 43 29.30 16.79 -17.54
N SER A 44 30.14 16.72 -18.55
CA SER A 44 31.21 15.77 -18.70
C SER A 44 32.00 15.68 -17.39
N THR A 45 31.78 14.66 -16.60
CA THR A 45 32.61 14.28 -15.48
C THR A 45 33.03 12.83 -15.69
N GLN A 46 34.33 12.63 -15.77
CA GLN A 46 35.01 11.36 -15.94
C GLN A 46 34.34 10.26 -15.11
N ALA A 47 33.93 9.20 -15.78
CA ALA A 47 33.46 7.98 -15.15
C ALA A 47 34.61 7.36 -14.36
N VAL A 48 34.68 7.67 -13.08
CA VAL A 48 35.37 6.82 -12.11
C VAL A 48 34.48 5.58 -11.97
N GLU A 49 34.92 4.45 -12.46
CA GLU A 49 34.34 3.15 -12.16
C GLU A 49 34.40 2.90 -10.64
N ASN A 50 33.48 3.52 -9.92
CA ASN A 50 33.22 3.14 -8.53
C ASN A 50 32.48 1.79 -8.59
N LYS A 51 33.19 0.70 -8.31
CA LYS A 51 32.58 -0.57 -7.91
C LYS A 51 31.65 -0.24 -6.75
N SER A 52 30.35 -0.12 -7.03
CA SER A 52 29.32 0.07 -6.03
C SER A 52 29.35 -1.17 -5.12
N SER A 53 29.85 -1.01 -3.91
CA SER A 53 29.84 -2.07 -2.90
C SER A 53 28.48 -2.06 -2.21
N THR A 54 27.82 -3.22 -2.16
CA THR A 54 26.69 -3.45 -1.27
C THR A 54 27.18 -3.94 0.07
N ILE A 55 26.52 -3.55 1.15
CA ILE A 55 26.76 -4.10 2.49
C ILE A 55 25.48 -4.77 3.00
N PRO A 56 25.57 -5.92 3.67
CA PRO A 56 24.43 -6.51 4.37
C PRO A 56 23.91 -5.58 5.46
N PHE A 57 22.61 -5.55 5.67
CA PHE A 57 22.00 -4.76 6.75
C PHE A 57 22.55 -5.14 8.13
N SER A 58 22.95 -6.41 8.32
CA SER A 58 23.58 -6.89 9.55
C SER A 58 24.90 -6.20 9.89
N GLN A 59 25.56 -5.56 8.92
CA GLN A 59 26.79 -4.78 9.14
C GLN A 59 26.51 -3.32 9.52
N ILE A 60 25.26 -2.85 9.42
CA ILE A 60 24.88 -1.54 9.89
C ILE A 60 24.81 -1.60 11.43
N PRO A 61 25.54 -0.72 12.13
CA PRO A 61 25.61 -0.77 13.59
C PRO A 61 24.27 -0.40 14.23
N GLY A 62 24.13 -0.70 15.52
CA GLY A 62 22.97 -0.34 16.33
C GLY A 62 21.83 -1.36 16.27
N LYS A 63 20.69 -0.96 16.80
CA LYS A 63 19.48 -1.76 16.85
C LYS A 63 18.80 -1.78 15.49
N HIS A 64 18.22 -2.91 15.12
CA HIS A 64 17.43 -3.06 13.89
C HIS A 64 15.96 -3.19 14.26
N VAL A 65 15.07 -2.72 13.38
CA VAL A 65 13.63 -2.90 13.54
C VAL A 65 13.32 -4.40 13.55
N HIS A 66 12.55 -4.86 14.53
CA HIS A 66 12.06 -6.23 14.61
C HIS A 66 10.61 -6.21 15.08
N HIS A 67 9.69 -6.27 14.12
CA HIS A 67 8.26 -6.20 14.41
C HIS A 67 7.49 -7.09 13.44
N GLN A 68 6.36 -7.66 13.91
CA GLN A 68 5.46 -8.42 13.06
C GLN A 68 4.92 -7.52 11.93
N PHE A 69 4.85 -8.08 10.71
CA PHE A 69 4.41 -7.33 9.53
C PHE A 69 3.72 -8.27 8.51
N ASN A 70 2.45 -8.62 8.76
CA ASN A 70 1.68 -9.58 7.95
C ASN A 70 0.33 -9.03 7.47
N SER A 71 -0.06 -7.83 7.90
CA SER A 71 -1.35 -7.22 7.63
C SER A 71 -1.30 -5.70 7.69
N ILE A 72 -2.38 -5.04 7.25
CA ILE A 72 -2.52 -3.58 7.41
C ILE A 72 -2.56 -3.18 8.89
N LEU A 73 -3.13 -4.04 9.75
CA LEU A 73 -3.19 -3.80 11.20
C LEU A 73 -1.78 -3.73 11.81
N ASP A 74 -0.88 -4.64 11.40
CA ASP A 74 0.52 -4.60 11.85
C ASP A 74 1.20 -3.28 11.45
N GLY A 75 0.93 -2.79 10.22
CA GLY A 75 1.41 -1.50 9.75
C GLY A 75 0.84 -0.33 10.56
N LEU A 76 -0.45 -0.33 10.85
CA LEU A 76 -1.10 0.69 11.66
C LEU A 76 -0.59 0.68 13.11
N ASN A 77 -0.26 -0.48 13.67
CA ASN A 77 0.36 -0.60 15.00
C ASN A 77 1.75 0.03 15.09
N MET A 78 2.40 0.29 13.95
CA MET A 78 3.66 1.04 13.84
C MET A 78 3.44 2.48 13.37
N SER A 79 2.20 2.89 13.08
CA SER A 79 1.90 4.20 12.51
C SER A 79 1.62 5.24 13.57
N PRO A 80 2.19 6.45 13.46
CA PRO A 80 1.77 7.63 14.21
C PRO A 80 0.28 7.94 14.01
N LYS A 81 -0.32 8.66 14.97
CA LYS A 81 -1.72 9.12 14.88
C LYS A 81 -1.95 10.00 13.65
N GLY A 82 -3.19 10.02 13.16
CA GLY A 82 -3.61 10.89 12.05
C GLY A 82 -3.39 10.30 10.66
N VAL A 83 -3.29 8.98 10.54
CA VAL A 83 -3.28 8.29 9.23
C VAL A 83 -4.58 8.57 8.49
N MET A 84 -4.49 9.24 7.36
CA MET A 84 -5.62 9.53 6.47
C MET A 84 -5.97 8.35 5.57
N SER A 85 -4.95 7.66 5.10
CA SER A 85 -5.11 6.42 4.35
C SER A 85 -3.88 5.55 4.48
N ALA A 86 -4.08 4.24 4.46
CA ALA A 86 -3.00 3.28 4.40
C ALA A 86 -3.34 2.13 3.45
N ILE A 87 -2.31 1.53 2.89
CA ILE A 87 -2.39 0.36 2.03
C ILE A 87 -1.35 -0.67 2.46
N TYR A 88 -1.73 -1.94 2.43
CA TYR A 88 -0.86 -3.09 2.61
C TYR A 88 -0.95 -3.99 1.39
N ILE A 89 0.18 -4.51 0.92
CA ILE A 89 0.28 -5.41 -0.23
C ILE A 89 1.21 -6.57 0.12
N ASP A 90 0.73 -7.80 -0.06
CA ASP A 90 1.55 -9.01 -0.02
C ASP A 90 1.91 -9.43 -1.46
N PHE A 91 3.11 -9.06 -1.89
CA PHE A 91 3.59 -9.37 -3.24
C PHE A 91 3.82 -10.86 -3.47
N GLN A 92 4.03 -11.66 -2.43
CA GLN A 92 4.14 -13.11 -2.58
C GLN A 92 2.80 -13.74 -2.93
N LYS A 93 1.71 -13.27 -2.29
CA LYS A 93 0.35 -13.71 -2.57
C LYS A 93 -0.21 -13.14 -3.88
N SER A 94 0.35 -12.04 -4.38
CA SER A 94 -0.05 -11.46 -5.66
C SER A 94 0.41 -12.28 -6.87
N LYS A 95 1.38 -13.18 -6.71
CA LYS A 95 1.87 -14.05 -7.81
C LYS A 95 0.77 -14.91 -8.37
N GLY A 96 0.72 -15.04 -9.70
CA GLY A 96 -0.35 -15.77 -10.39
C GLY A 96 -1.73 -15.13 -10.24
N THR A 97 -1.80 -13.84 -9.95
CA THR A 97 -3.02 -13.03 -9.92
C THR A 97 -2.88 -11.86 -10.89
N PRO A 98 -3.97 -11.14 -11.21
CA PRO A 98 -3.88 -9.91 -12.01
C PRO A 98 -3.04 -8.79 -11.38
N PHE A 99 -2.65 -8.93 -10.11
CA PHE A 99 -1.77 -7.99 -9.40
C PHE A 99 -0.29 -8.37 -9.44
N GLU A 100 0.10 -9.43 -10.13
CA GLU A 100 1.49 -9.89 -10.22
C GLU A 100 2.42 -8.79 -10.74
N THR A 101 1.92 -7.93 -11.65
CA THR A 101 2.68 -6.79 -12.16
C THR A 101 3.05 -5.76 -11.10
N LEU A 102 2.35 -5.72 -9.95
CA LEU A 102 2.74 -4.88 -8.80
C LEU A 102 4.01 -5.38 -8.13
N SER A 103 4.29 -6.70 -8.19
CA SER A 103 5.49 -7.32 -7.64
C SER A 103 6.74 -7.03 -8.47
N GLU A 104 6.58 -6.61 -9.73
CA GLU A 104 7.66 -6.21 -10.63
C GLU A 104 8.11 -4.75 -10.40
N ASN A 105 7.90 -4.21 -9.20
CA ASN A 105 8.30 -2.84 -8.89
C ASN A 105 9.84 -2.73 -8.91
N ARG A 106 10.39 -2.42 -10.08
CA ARG A 106 11.82 -2.26 -10.31
C ARG A 106 12.45 -1.22 -9.38
N ILE A 107 11.68 -0.19 -9.01
CA ILE A 107 12.16 0.91 -8.18
C ILE A 107 12.53 0.42 -6.78
N LEU A 108 11.66 -0.38 -6.15
CA LEU A 108 11.95 -0.98 -4.85
C LEU A 108 13.10 -1.98 -4.95
N LYS A 109 13.13 -2.77 -6.03
CA LYS A 109 14.23 -3.71 -6.29
C LYS A 109 15.56 -3.00 -6.47
N ASP A 110 15.60 -1.93 -7.26
CA ASP A 110 16.81 -1.12 -7.49
C ASP A 110 17.25 -0.42 -6.19
N PHE A 111 16.28 -0.06 -5.32
CA PHE A 111 16.57 0.61 -4.06
C PHE A 111 17.15 -0.34 -3.01
N TYR A 112 16.59 -1.54 -2.86
CA TYR A 112 17.00 -2.50 -1.82
C TYR A 112 17.96 -3.59 -2.32
N GLY A 113 18.26 -3.67 -3.62
CA GLY A 113 19.03 -4.76 -4.21
C GLY A 113 18.33 -6.13 -4.16
N ALA A 114 17.05 -6.17 -3.75
CA ALA A 114 16.27 -7.39 -3.60
C ALA A 114 14.77 -7.11 -3.80
N ASP A 115 14.00 -8.18 -4.05
CA ASP A 115 12.55 -8.07 -4.16
C ASP A 115 11.93 -7.78 -2.79
N VAL A 116 11.02 -6.81 -2.75
CA VAL A 116 10.17 -6.56 -1.57
C VAL A 116 9.05 -7.60 -1.58
N THR A 117 8.85 -8.27 -0.46
CA THR A 117 7.80 -9.31 -0.33
C THR A 117 6.50 -8.77 0.20
N ARG A 118 6.54 -7.73 1.03
CA ARG A 118 5.37 -7.02 1.58
C ARG A 118 5.67 -5.55 1.70
N CYS A 119 4.67 -4.74 1.46
CA CYS A 119 4.75 -3.29 1.57
C CYS A 119 3.52 -2.75 2.32
N TYR A 120 3.75 -1.80 3.20
CA TYR A 120 2.72 -0.95 3.78
C TYR A 120 3.11 0.50 3.54
N SER A 121 2.15 1.33 3.17
CA SER A 121 2.35 2.77 3.00
C SER A 121 1.22 3.52 3.69
N ALA A 122 1.56 4.51 4.50
CA ALA A 122 0.61 5.39 5.18
C ALA A 122 0.80 6.84 4.73
N LYS A 123 -0.32 7.54 4.58
CA LYS A 123 -0.37 8.96 4.19
C LYS A 123 -1.11 9.78 5.23
N TYR A 124 -0.58 10.97 5.50
CA TYR A 124 -1.09 11.96 6.44
C TYR A 124 -1.69 13.19 5.76
N ALA A 125 -2.49 13.97 6.49
CA ALA A 125 -3.15 15.16 5.97
C ALA A 125 -2.18 16.25 5.48
N ASN A 126 -1.01 16.37 6.09
CA ASN A 126 0.04 17.31 5.70
C ASN A 126 0.81 16.88 4.44
N GLY A 127 0.46 15.71 3.86
CA GLY A 127 1.14 15.15 2.70
C GLY A 127 2.33 14.26 3.03
N ASP A 128 2.74 14.14 4.30
CA ASP A 128 3.77 13.22 4.73
C ASP A 128 3.35 11.77 4.49
N MET A 129 4.36 10.94 4.28
CA MET A 129 4.19 9.51 4.06
C MET A 129 5.36 8.74 4.69
N PHE A 130 5.10 7.50 5.07
CA PHE A 130 6.14 6.53 5.35
C PHE A 130 5.75 5.16 4.82
N GLU A 131 6.73 4.30 4.70
CA GLU A 131 6.57 2.94 4.20
C GLU A 131 7.29 1.94 5.11
N LEU A 132 6.71 0.76 5.18
CA LEU A 132 7.29 -0.43 5.79
C LEU A 132 7.45 -1.47 4.69
N ASN A 133 8.69 -1.94 4.49
CA ASN A 133 9.01 -2.86 3.41
C ASN A 133 9.67 -4.11 3.96
N GLN A 134 9.09 -5.28 3.71
CA GLN A 134 9.73 -6.55 4.05
C GLN A 134 10.64 -7.01 2.93
N VAL A 135 11.95 -7.08 3.23
CA VAL A 135 13.01 -7.41 2.27
C VAL A 135 13.73 -8.67 2.74
N PRO A 136 13.63 -9.80 1.99
CA PRO A 136 14.24 -11.08 2.40
C PRO A 136 15.78 -11.05 2.43
N LYS A 137 16.37 -10.41 1.42
CA LYS A 137 17.81 -10.13 1.36
C LYS A 137 18.01 -8.69 1.78
N GLN A 138 18.65 -8.51 2.91
CA GLN A 138 18.87 -7.21 3.50
C GLN A 138 20.27 -6.73 3.12
N GLU A 139 20.39 -6.18 1.94
CA GLU A 139 21.59 -5.53 1.43
C GLU A 139 21.27 -4.09 1.02
N ILE A 140 22.23 -3.19 1.19
CA ILE A 140 22.08 -1.80 0.82
C ILE A 140 23.27 -1.33 0.00
N TRP A 141 22.99 -0.45 -0.96
CA TRP A 141 24.00 0.23 -1.74
C TRP A 141 24.65 1.36 -0.92
N VAL A 142 25.98 1.41 -0.92
CA VAL A 142 26.75 2.51 -0.35
C VAL A 142 27.00 3.56 -1.45
N PRO A 143 27.08 4.90 -1.13
CA PRO A 143 27.28 5.48 0.19
C PRO A 143 25.99 6.06 0.80
N TRP A 144 25.72 5.66 2.05
CA TRP A 144 24.68 6.27 2.86
C TRP A 144 25.33 6.93 4.08
N GLY A 145 24.88 8.14 4.42
CA GLY A 145 25.20 8.73 5.71
C GLY A 145 24.45 7.98 6.83
N LEU A 146 25.09 7.81 7.98
CA LEU A 146 24.47 7.22 9.17
C LEU A 146 24.22 8.31 10.20
N VAL A 147 22.97 8.44 10.64
CA VAL A 147 22.58 9.39 11.69
C VAL A 147 22.04 8.60 12.89
N PRO A 148 22.63 8.73 14.08
CA PRO A 148 22.15 8.02 15.26
C PRO A 148 20.80 8.62 15.73
N TYR A 149 19.86 7.74 16.11
CA TYR A 149 18.62 8.10 16.76
C TYR A 149 18.23 7.00 17.76
N HIS A 150 18.24 7.31 19.05
CA HIS A 150 18.23 6.30 20.11
C HIS A 150 19.36 5.26 19.88
N GLU A 151 19.03 3.98 19.93
CA GLU A 151 19.96 2.89 19.65
C GLU A 151 20.02 2.50 18.16
N TYR A 152 19.26 3.18 17.27
CA TYR A 152 19.20 2.92 15.84
C TYR A 152 20.13 3.82 15.04
N TYR A 153 20.52 3.34 13.87
CA TYR A 153 21.16 4.18 12.86
C TYR A 153 20.20 4.39 11.68
N ILE A 154 19.89 5.66 11.43
CA ILE A 154 19.08 6.08 10.30
C ILE A 154 19.97 6.29 9.10
N LEU A 155 19.67 5.64 7.99
CA LEU A 155 20.35 5.80 6.72
C LEU A 155 19.82 7.06 6.03
N LEU A 156 20.73 8.00 5.76
CA LEU A 156 20.44 9.22 5.03
C LEU A 156 20.89 9.05 3.58
N LYS A 157 19.96 9.08 2.63
CA LYS A 157 20.31 9.14 1.21
C LYS A 157 20.69 10.57 0.85
N THR A 158 21.97 10.79 0.60
CA THR A 158 22.51 12.10 0.18
C THR A 158 22.24 12.40 -1.29
N ASN A 159 20.98 12.50 -1.68
CA ASN A 159 20.62 13.12 -2.96
C ASN A 159 19.98 14.47 -2.68
N LYS A 160 20.43 15.49 -3.38
CA LYS A 160 20.00 16.90 -3.21
C LYS A 160 18.49 17.17 -3.34
N THR A 161 17.67 16.14 -3.57
CA THR A 161 16.25 16.28 -3.94
C THR A 161 15.27 15.50 -3.07
N SER A 162 15.69 14.63 -2.14
CA SER A 162 14.74 13.97 -1.23
C SER A 162 15.36 13.69 0.12
N ASP A 163 14.75 14.25 1.18
CA ASP A 163 15.09 13.96 2.58
C ASP A 163 14.52 12.61 3.04
N MET A 164 14.61 11.56 2.21
CA MET A 164 14.17 10.23 2.60
C MET A 164 15.20 9.58 3.50
N LEU A 165 14.75 9.18 4.67
CA LEU A 165 15.51 8.38 5.62
C LEU A 165 15.02 6.94 5.63
N SER A 166 15.90 6.02 5.98
CA SER A 166 15.53 4.61 6.15
C SER A 166 16.17 4.03 7.40
N VAL A 167 15.47 3.13 8.08
CA VAL A 167 15.99 2.32 9.19
C VAL A 167 15.84 0.86 8.82
N VAL A 168 16.95 0.13 8.95
CA VAL A 168 16.99 -1.28 8.57
C VAL A 168 16.34 -2.18 9.62
N GLY A 169 15.83 -3.30 9.15
CA GLY A 169 15.21 -4.30 10.00
C GLY A 169 14.13 -5.09 9.26
N ASN A 170 13.27 -5.70 10.01
CA ASN A 170 12.12 -6.43 9.54
C ASN A 170 10.85 -5.87 10.21
N PRO A 171 10.09 -5.00 9.55
CA PRO A 171 10.33 -4.41 8.20
C PRO A 171 11.41 -3.30 8.19
N VAL A 172 11.88 -2.93 6.99
CA VAL A 172 12.60 -1.67 6.76
C VAL A 172 11.60 -0.52 6.86
N VAL A 173 11.92 0.50 7.65
CA VAL A 173 11.12 1.73 7.76
C VAL A 173 11.72 2.79 6.88
N SER A 174 10.95 3.44 6.00
CA SER A 174 11.41 4.53 5.15
C SER A 174 10.39 5.66 5.07
N GLY A 175 10.84 6.90 4.98
CA GLY A 175 9.95 8.07 4.91
C GLY A 175 10.65 9.38 5.21
N SER A 176 9.86 10.42 5.53
CA SER A 176 10.41 11.69 5.99
C SER A 176 11.15 11.52 7.31
N PRO A 177 12.11 12.40 7.64
CA PRO A 177 12.88 12.33 8.89
C PRO A 177 11.99 12.22 10.12
N GLN A 178 10.92 12.98 10.17
CA GLN A 178 10.01 12.98 11.31
C GLN A 178 9.19 11.70 11.38
N SER A 179 8.64 11.25 10.24
CA SER A 179 7.85 10.02 10.19
C SER A 179 8.66 8.79 10.64
N VAL A 180 9.93 8.68 10.18
CA VAL A 180 10.81 7.57 10.57
C VAL A 180 11.09 7.59 12.08
N LYS A 181 11.37 8.76 12.66
CA LYS A 181 11.58 8.91 14.10
C LYS A 181 10.34 8.55 14.90
N ASP A 182 9.17 9.02 14.46
CA ASP A 182 7.89 8.72 15.13
C ASP A 182 7.58 7.23 15.11
N VAL A 183 7.88 6.52 14.01
CA VAL A 183 7.74 5.06 13.93
C VAL A 183 8.70 4.36 14.90
N ILE A 184 9.96 4.80 14.99
CA ILE A 184 10.92 4.26 15.97
C ILE A 184 10.38 4.46 17.40
N ASP A 185 9.89 5.67 17.72
CA ASP A 185 9.35 5.97 19.05
C ASP A 185 8.16 5.07 19.41
N ILE A 186 7.32 4.72 18.42
CA ILE A 186 6.20 3.79 18.63
C ILE A 186 6.71 2.37 18.87
N ILE A 187 7.67 1.90 18.07
CA ILE A 187 8.27 0.56 18.22
C ILE A 187 8.93 0.43 19.60
N GLU A 188 9.59 1.49 20.07
CA GLU A 188 10.19 1.55 21.42
C GLU A 188 9.18 1.82 22.54
N LYS A 189 7.88 1.94 22.22
CA LYS A 189 6.80 2.24 23.16
C LYS A 189 6.89 3.61 23.84
N ASN A 190 7.67 4.53 23.27
CA ASN A 190 7.73 5.92 23.73
C ASN A 190 6.53 6.75 23.25
N LYS A 191 5.86 6.28 22.20
CA LYS A 191 4.61 6.85 21.65
C LYS A 191 3.56 5.77 21.42
N ILE A 192 2.31 6.20 21.35
CA ILE A 192 1.17 5.33 21.07
C ILE A 192 0.88 5.37 19.56
N SER A 193 0.70 4.19 18.95
CA SER A 193 0.27 4.06 17.56
C SER A 193 -1.13 4.62 17.32
N THR A 194 -1.49 4.75 16.05
CA THR A 194 -2.86 5.13 15.69
C THR A 194 -3.86 4.03 16.10
N GLN A 195 -5.02 4.46 16.59
CA GLN A 195 -6.18 3.60 16.90
C GLN A 195 -7.42 4.04 16.09
N ASP A 196 -7.20 4.95 15.14
CA ASP A 196 -8.27 5.61 14.41
C ASP A 196 -9.14 4.62 13.61
N TYR A 197 -8.61 3.43 13.28
CA TYR A 197 -9.28 2.40 12.48
C TYR A 197 -9.74 1.17 13.27
N ASP A 198 -9.59 1.14 14.59
CA ASP A 198 -9.88 -0.05 15.43
C ASP A 198 -11.32 -0.55 15.23
N GLN A 199 -12.28 0.37 15.14
CA GLN A 199 -13.69 0.01 14.99
C GLN A 199 -13.95 -0.71 13.67
N ILE A 200 -13.39 -0.24 12.56
CA ILE A 200 -13.59 -0.86 11.23
C ILE A 200 -12.78 -2.15 11.10
N LEU A 201 -11.57 -2.19 11.67
CA LEU A 201 -10.68 -3.34 11.60
C LEU A 201 -11.12 -4.50 12.50
N SER A 202 -11.89 -4.24 13.56
CA SER A 202 -12.52 -5.30 14.38
C SER A 202 -13.48 -6.20 13.57
N GLN A 203 -13.89 -5.76 12.36
CA GLN A 203 -14.78 -6.50 11.46
C GLN A 203 -14.02 -7.27 10.38
N VAL A 204 -12.68 -7.18 10.36
CA VAL A 204 -11.83 -7.76 9.30
C VAL A 204 -11.38 -9.17 9.66
N GLU A 205 -11.39 -10.05 8.67
CA GLU A 205 -10.81 -11.39 8.73
C GLU A 205 -9.43 -11.33 8.04
N PRO A 206 -8.31 -11.28 8.78
CA PRO A 206 -6.99 -10.89 8.21
C PRO A 206 -6.31 -11.98 7.36
N GLU A 207 -6.89 -13.18 7.26
CA GLU A 207 -6.23 -14.31 6.59
C GLU A 207 -6.24 -14.19 5.06
N ASN A 208 -5.12 -14.60 4.44
CA ASN A 208 -4.95 -14.75 2.97
C ASN A 208 -5.20 -13.50 2.13
N VAL A 209 -4.99 -12.33 2.70
CA VAL A 209 -5.15 -11.05 2.00
C VAL A 209 -3.99 -10.80 1.03
N ILE A 210 -4.30 -10.37 -0.19
CA ILE A 210 -3.33 -9.90 -1.19
C ILE A 210 -3.10 -8.40 -1.02
N VAL A 211 -4.20 -7.64 -0.87
CA VAL A 211 -4.20 -6.19 -0.74
C VAL A 211 -5.23 -5.79 0.31
N GLU A 212 -4.87 -4.85 1.17
CA GLU A 212 -5.77 -4.17 2.12
C GLU A 212 -5.60 -2.66 1.99
N LYS A 213 -6.68 -1.93 2.17
CA LYS A 213 -6.64 -0.46 2.23
C LYS A 213 -7.63 0.05 3.25
N VAL A 214 -7.22 1.08 3.99
CA VAL A 214 -8.11 1.92 4.82
C VAL A 214 -8.02 3.36 4.39
N ALA A 215 -9.09 4.11 4.58
CA ALA A 215 -9.09 5.56 4.40
C ALA A 215 -10.16 6.21 5.29
N THR A 216 -9.88 7.47 5.70
CA THR A 216 -10.81 8.36 6.39
C THR A 216 -11.30 9.44 5.43
N LYS A 217 -12.56 9.85 5.56
CA LYS A 217 -13.14 10.95 4.77
C LYS A 217 -12.41 12.26 5.05
N SER A 218 -12.03 12.93 4.00
CA SER A 218 -11.41 14.24 4.06
C SER A 218 -11.76 15.05 2.82
N ASN A 219 -11.36 16.32 2.80
CA ASN A 219 -11.52 17.18 1.61
C ASN A 219 -10.70 16.68 0.40
N VAL A 220 -9.75 15.78 0.61
CA VAL A 220 -8.88 15.22 -0.43
C VAL A 220 -9.33 13.81 -0.84
N THR A 221 -9.99 13.07 0.07
CA THR A 221 -10.47 11.71 -0.16
C THR A 221 -11.98 11.75 -0.30
N ASN A 222 -12.50 11.62 -1.54
CA ASN A 222 -13.95 11.57 -1.79
C ASN A 222 -14.49 10.15 -1.53
N ILE A 223 -14.35 9.66 -0.29
CA ILE A 223 -14.93 8.37 0.11
C ILE A 223 -16.35 8.57 0.63
N PRO A 224 -17.28 7.66 0.32
CA PRO A 224 -18.70 7.83 0.64
C PRO A 224 -19.09 7.31 2.04
N ALA A 225 -18.19 7.40 3.00
CA ALA A 225 -18.33 7.01 4.40
C ALA A 225 -17.36 7.80 5.27
N GLU A 226 -17.53 7.80 6.58
CA GLU A 226 -16.56 8.41 7.51
C GLU A 226 -15.21 7.68 7.44
N GLN A 227 -15.25 6.35 7.45
CA GLN A 227 -14.11 5.49 7.19
C GLN A 227 -14.50 4.35 6.24
N PHE A 228 -13.49 3.86 5.56
CA PHE A 228 -13.63 2.82 4.56
C PHE A 228 -12.48 1.83 4.67
N TYR A 229 -12.81 0.53 4.56
CA TYR A 229 -11.86 -0.56 4.40
C TYR A 229 -12.21 -1.37 3.16
N ILE A 230 -11.21 -1.82 2.44
CA ILE A 230 -11.34 -2.78 1.35
C ILE A 230 -10.20 -3.78 1.39
N ASP A 231 -10.49 -5.06 1.15
CA ASP A 231 -9.51 -6.10 0.93
C ASP A 231 -9.76 -6.86 -0.38
N LEU A 232 -8.77 -7.65 -0.76
CA LEU A 232 -8.88 -8.66 -1.79
C LEU A 232 -8.15 -9.92 -1.37
N LYS A 233 -8.81 -11.06 -1.51
CA LYS A 233 -8.30 -12.40 -1.21
C LYS A 233 -8.49 -13.31 -2.41
N LYS A 234 -7.52 -14.20 -2.67
CA LYS A 234 -7.69 -15.32 -3.60
C LYS A 234 -8.06 -16.55 -2.79
N LEU A 235 -9.07 -17.26 -3.23
CA LEU A 235 -9.51 -18.52 -2.61
C LEU A 235 -8.81 -19.72 -3.27
N ASP A 236 -8.79 -20.87 -2.59
CA ASP A 236 -8.14 -22.09 -3.06
C ASP A 236 -8.74 -22.63 -4.36
N ASN A 237 -10.03 -22.38 -4.60
CA ASN A 237 -10.73 -22.73 -5.84
C ASN A 237 -10.43 -21.80 -7.02
N GLY A 238 -9.52 -20.82 -6.85
CA GLY A 238 -9.13 -19.85 -7.86
C GLY A 238 -10.06 -18.66 -8.02
N SER A 239 -11.18 -18.60 -7.31
CA SER A 239 -12.03 -17.42 -7.22
C SER A 239 -11.42 -16.37 -6.27
N TYR A 240 -12.05 -15.20 -6.21
CA TYR A 240 -11.65 -14.11 -5.35
C TYR A 240 -12.78 -13.69 -4.42
N THR A 241 -12.41 -13.17 -3.27
CA THR A 241 -13.31 -12.48 -2.35
C THR A 241 -12.82 -11.09 -2.12
N GLN A 242 -13.73 -10.14 -2.14
CA GLN A 242 -13.49 -8.74 -1.80
C GLN A 242 -14.42 -8.35 -0.66
N THR A 243 -13.85 -7.80 0.41
CA THR A 243 -14.59 -7.26 1.54
C THR A 243 -14.52 -5.74 1.53
N LEU A 244 -15.66 -5.09 1.60
CA LEU A 244 -15.78 -3.66 1.79
C LEU A 244 -16.48 -3.40 3.13
N ILE A 245 -15.90 -2.53 3.95
CA ILE A 245 -16.49 -2.14 5.23
C ILE A 245 -16.58 -0.62 5.27
N PHE A 246 -17.73 -0.11 5.62
CA PHE A 246 -18.03 1.31 5.71
C PHE A 246 -18.47 1.66 7.12
N LEU A 247 -17.79 2.61 7.75
CA LEU A 247 -18.23 3.23 9.00
C LEU A 247 -19.01 4.50 8.66
N ASN A 248 -20.20 4.64 9.23
CA ASN A 248 -21.12 5.76 8.94
C ASN A 248 -21.27 6.01 7.41
N PRO A 249 -21.73 4.99 6.63
CA PRO A 249 -21.89 5.14 5.19
C PRO A 249 -22.91 6.21 4.84
N GLU A 250 -22.67 6.93 3.76
CA GLU A 250 -23.69 7.83 3.19
C GLU A 250 -24.90 7.01 2.70
N PRO A 251 -26.13 7.53 2.79
CA PRO A 251 -27.35 6.81 2.35
C PRO A 251 -27.29 6.31 0.89
N LYS A 252 -26.55 7.00 0.04
CA LYS A 252 -26.30 6.61 -1.35
C LYS A 252 -25.58 5.26 -1.44
N VAL A 253 -24.62 4.97 -0.55
CA VAL A 253 -23.85 3.71 -0.55
C VAL A 253 -24.77 2.52 -0.29
N THR A 254 -25.53 2.59 0.80
CA THR A 254 -26.45 1.50 1.18
C THR A 254 -27.51 1.27 0.11
N LYS A 255 -28.03 2.33 -0.52
CA LYS A 255 -28.95 2.24 -1.64
C LYS A 255 -28.32 1.56 -2.86
N ASN A 256 -27.09 1.95 -3.24
CA ASN A 256 -26.38 1.35 -4.37
C ASN A 256 -26.09 -0.12 -4.13
N ILE A 257 -25.61 -0.48 -2.93
CA ILE A 257 -25.36 -1.88 -2.56
C ILE A 257 -26.63 -2.73 -2.69
N ALA A 258 -27.77 -2.22 -2.17
CA ALA A 258 -29.04 -2.93 -2.24
C ALA A 258 -29.51 -3.14 -3.70
N ALA A 259 -29.37 -2.12 -4.55
CA ALA A 259 -29.71 -2.17 -5.97
C ALA A 259 -28.81 -3.18 -6.74
N LEU A 260 -27.50 -3.18 -6.48
CA LEU A 260 -26.57 -4.11 -7.11
C LEU A 260 -26.78 -5.55 -6.63
N LYS A 261 -27.09 -5.74 -5.34
CA LYS A 261 -27.38 -7.06 -4.78
C LYS A 261 -28.58 -7.73 -5.42
N ALA A 262 -29.63 -6.97 -5.78
CA ALA A 262 -30.86 -7.49 -6.35
C ALA A 262 -30.62 -8.34 -7.61
N ASN A 263 -29.66 -7.97 -8.46
CA ASN A 263 -29.36 -8.66 -9.74
C ASN A 263 -27.93 -9.25 -9.76
N SER A 264 -27.32 -9.48 -8.60
CA SER A 264 -25.93 -9.93 -8.50
C SER A 264 -25.69 -11.32 -9.10
N ASN A 265 -26.65 -12.23 -8.93
CA ASN A 265 -26.55 -13.60 -9.45
C ASN A 265 -26.49 -13.63 -10.98
N GLU A 266 -27.22 -12.74 -11.67
CA GLU A 266 -27.18 -12.61 -13.13
C GLU A 266 -25.79 -12.15 -13.63
N ARG A 267 -25.04 -11.46 -12.79
CA ARG A 267 -23.67 -11.03 -13.06
C ARG A 267 -22.61 -12.02 -12.55
N GLY A 268 -23.04 -13.17 -11.99
CA GLY A 268 -22.14 -14.19 -11.46
C GLY A 268 -21.40 -13.78 -10.17
N VAL A 269 -21.93 -12.83 -9.40
CA VAL A 269 -21.34 -12.35 -8.16
C VAL A 269 -22.21 -12.69 -6.95
N THR A 270 -21.64 -13.34 -5.96
CA THR A 270 -22.29 -13.62 -4.69
C THR A 270 -22.10 -12.44 -3.73
N TYR A 271 -23.18 -11.98 -3.13
CA TYR A 271 -23.19 -10.87 -2.16
C TYR A 271 -23.59 -11.36 -0.77
N ASN A 272 -22.74 -11.09 0.22
CA ASN A 272 -23.09 -11.20 1.63
C ASN A 272 -23.03 -9.80 2.26
N LEU A 273 -24.19 -9.27 2.65
CA LEU A 273 -24.32 -7.94 3.25
C LEU A 273 -24.75 -8.07 4.71
N THR A 274 -23.98 -7.45 5.59
CA THR A 274 -24.25 -7.39 7.02
C THR A 274 -24.25 -5.93 7.48
N ASN A 275 -25.25 -5.54 8.26
CA ASN A 275 -25.32 -4.23 8.89
C ASN A 275 -25.31 -4.42 10.42
N SER A 276 -24.42 -3.70 11.11
CA SER A 276 -24.31 -3.73 12.56
C SER A 276 -24.09 -2.31 13.09
N GLY A 277 -25.12 -1.73 13.66
CA GLY A 277 -25.09 -0.34 14.11
C GLY A 277 -24.76 0.61 12.94
N ASN A 278 -23.65 1.32 13.07
CA ASN A 278 -23.17 2.27 12.07
C ASN A 278 -22.17 1.66 11.05
N ILE A 279 -22.02 0.34 11.05
CA ILE A 279 -21.13 -0.39 10.13
C ILE A 279 -21.94 -1.14 9.09
N THR A 280 -21.58 -0.96 7.82
CA THR A 280 -22.04 -1.78 6.70
C THR A 280 -20.88 -2.58 6.15
N LYS A 281 -20.95 -3.93 6.22
CA LYS A 281 -19.95 -4.86 5.67
C LYS A 281 -20.56 -5.58 4.47
N LEU A 282 -19.91 -5.45 3.32
CA LEU A 282 -20.23 -6.14 2.08
C LEU A 282 -19.09 -7.08 1.71
N LYS A 283 -19.38 -8.38 1.62
CA LYS A 283 -18.46 -9.38 1.10
C LYS A 283 -18.98 -9.88 -0.26
N MET A 284 -18.17 -9.74 -1.29
CA MET A 284 -18.46 -10.18 -2.65
C MET A 284 -17.52 -11.32 -3.03
N SER A 285 -18.02 -12.33 -3.76
CA SER A 285 -17.21 -13.44 -4.24
C SER A 285 -17.53 -13.73 -5.70
N SER A 286 -16.49 -13.83 -6.54
CA SER A 286 -16.59 -14.15 -7.97
C SER A 286 -15.20 -14.37 -8.57
N ASP A 287 -15.09 -14.42 -9.90
CA ASP A 287 -13.83 -14.18 -10.60
C ASP A 287 -13.39 -12.72 -10.46
N PHE A 288 -12.09 -12.49 -10.70
CA PHE A 288 -11.51 -11.15 -10.52
C PHE A 288 -12.14 -10.06 -11.39
N ALA A 289 -12.48 -10.39 -12.65
CA ALA A 289 -13.00 -9.39 -13.58
C ALA A 289 -14.42 -8.94 -13.17
N SER A 290 -15.25 -9.88 -12.71
CA SER A 290 -16.59 -9.60 -12.19
C SER A 290 -16.53 -8.75 -10.93
N LEU A 291 -15.68 -9.08 -9.94
CA LEU A 291 -15.52 -8.28 -8.73
C LEU A 291 -15.05 -6.84 -9.01
N ASN A 292 -14.10 -6.68 -9.94
CA ASN A 292 -13.61 -5.35 -10.31
C ASN A 292 -14.70 -4.51 -11.00
N ASN A 293 -15.57 -5.13 -11.80
CA ASN A 293 -16.70 -4.44 -12.39
C ASN A 293 -17.73 -4.02 -11.33
N GLU A 294 -18.03 -4.90 -10.37
CA GLU A 294 -18.94 -4.58 -9.25
C GLU A 294 -18.44 -3.41 -8.41
N THR A 295 -17.13 -3.39 -8.09
CA THR A 295 -16.54 -2.27 -7.33
C THR A 295 -16.67 -0.94 -8.05
N LYS A 296 -16.52 -0.92 -9.38
CA LYS A 296 -16.76 0.28 -10.20
C LYS A 296 -18.21 0.74 -10.19
N LEU A 297 -19.15 -0.22 -10.22
CA LEU A 297 -20.59 0.08 -10.16
C LEU A 297 -21.00 0.66 -8.80
N LEU A 298 -20.30 0.33 -7.73
CA LEU A 298 -20.49 0.92 -6.41
C LEU A 298 -20.07 2.40 -6.37
N SER A 299 -19.35 2.90 -7.41
CA SER A 299 -18.85 4.29 -7.51
C SER A 299 -17.97 4.68 -6.32
N LEU A 300 -17.05 3.78 -5.95
CA LEU A 300 -16.08 3.95 -4.87
C LEU A 300 -14.74 4.50 -5.38
#